data_7eacdad07fa5dbf1d3740e10e64d55cb
#
_entry.id   7eacdad07fa5dbf1d3740e10e64d55cb
#
_cell.length_a   1.000
_cell.length_b   1.000
_cell.length_c   1.000
_cell.angle_alpha   90.00
_cell.angle_beta   90.00
_cell.angle_gamma   90.00
#
_symmetry.space_group_name_H-M   'P 1'
#
loop_
_entity.id
_entity.type
_entity.pdbx_description
1 polymer ?
#
loop_
_entity_poly.entity_id
_entity_poly.type
_entity_poly.pdbx_seq_one_letter_code
_entity_poly.pdbx_strand_id
1 'polypeptide(L)'
;VKSLKNILFFICIAAYLVVVTGFISNRERVQKIRDFKIRVVDSSENQFIHTSDIMQMLHMSNETFMGKESGAVDLEHIETSLKKRQIIDKADVFVTEPGVLHVEISQKTPFVRVFNRYGQGYYLDKAGNIIPLYGSFSPFVIVANGYIAEPFTVGKTLNILEVKHDSLTRSLHTIYDVYKLASFITGDSFWKSQIEQIYVNSNYDFELIPRVGSHVIELGKVEDLEEKFENLKILYLRGFNRIGWNKYEKISLKYKNQVVCTKIQ
;
A
#
# COMPACT_ATOMS: atom_id res chain seq x y z
N VAL A 1 -29.49 41.77 35.67
CA VAL A 1 -29.90 42.41 34.40
C VAL A 1 -28.82 42.30 33.32
N LYS A 2 -27.53 42.54 33.61
CA LYS A 2 -26.43 42.39 32.61
C LYS A 2 -26.25 40.94 32.13
N SER A 3 -26.33 39.95 33.02
CA SER A 3 -26.19 38.54 32.70
C SER A 3 -27.30 38.04 31.75
N LEU A 4 -28.53 38.46 31.96
CA LEU A 4 -29.69 38.09 31.15
C LEU A 4 -29.57 38.63 29.71
N LYS A 5 -29.08 39.85 29.55
CA LYS A 5 -28.83 40.45 28.22
C LYS A 5 -27.75 39.69 27.44
N ASN A 6 -26.70 39.25 28.13
CA ASN A 6 -25.65 38.45 27.49
C ASN A 6 -26.15 37.06 27.06
N ILE A 7 -26.96 36.40 27.88
CA ILE A 7 -27.58 35.12 27.55
C ILE A 7 -28.48 35.26 26.31
N LEU A 8 -29.33 36.32 26.30
CA LEU A 8 -30.21 36.58 25.16
C LEU A 8 -29.43 36.85 23.87
N PHE A 9 -28.32 37.58 23.96
CA PHE A 9 -27.42 37.84 22.83
C PHE A 9 -26.82 36.59 22.26
N PHE A 10 -26.31 35.65 23.10
CA PHE A 10 -25.78 34.37 22.63
C PHE A 10 -26.86 33.48 22.01
N ILE A 11 -28.08 33.49 22.54
CA ILE A 11 -29.22 32.76 21.95
C ILE A 11 -29.53 33.30 20.55
N CYS A 12 -29.55 34.62 20.38
CA CYS A 12 -29.78 35.23 19.06
C CYS A 12 -28.70 34.90 18.06
N ILE A 13 -27.43 34.89 18.48
CA ILE A 13 -26.31 34.46 17.61
C ILE A 13 -26.46 32.99 17.25
N ALA A 14 -26.76 32.12 18.20
CA ALA A 14 -26.96 30.69 17.93
C ALA A 14 -28.12 30.46 16.95
N ALA A 15 -29.26 31.14 17.17
CA ALA A 15 -30.40 31.07 16.25
C ALA A 15 -30.04 31.58 14.85
N TYR A 16 -29.32 32.69 14.75
CA TYR A 16 -28.83 33.22 13.47
C TYR A 16 -27.93 32.23 12.75
N LEU A 17 -26.96 31.61 13.44
CA LEU A 17 -26.08 30.59 12.87
C LEU A 17 -26.87 29.37 12.37
N VAL A 18 -27.85 28.88 13.10
CA VAL A 18 -28.72 27.77 12.67
C VAL A 18 -29.50 28.13 11.41
N VAL A 19 -30.03 29.34 11.32
CA VAL A 19 -30.77 29.82 10.15
C VAL A 19 -29.82 29.93 8.94
N VAL A 20 -28.65 30.55 9.11
CA VAL A 20 -27.67 30.74 8.04
C VAL A 20 -27.14 29.38 7.53
N THR A 21 -26.79 28.47 8.44
CA THR A 21 -26.34 27.13 8.05
C THR A 21 -27.43 26.34 7.35
N GLY A 22 -28.69 26.47 7.77
CA GLY A 22 -29.83 25.86 7.09
C GLY A 22 -30.06 26.39 5.67
N PHE A 23 -29.90 27.69 5.45
CA PHE A 23 -30.02 28.29 4.13
C PHE A 23 -28.87 27.84 3.20
N ILE A 24 -27.64 27.79 3.68
CA ILE A 24 -26.47 27.32 2.92
C ILE A 24 -26.67 25.87 2.53
N SER A 25 -26.99 25.00 3.47
CA SER A 25 -27.20 23.56 3.23
C SER A 25 -28.33 23.29 2.22
N ASN A 26 -29.41 24.09 2.26
CA ASN A 26 -30.49 23.90 1.30
C ASN A 26 -30.14 24.37 -0.11
N ARG A 27 -29.29 25.40 -0.25
CA ARG A 27 -28.81 25.89 -1.51
C ARG A 27 -27.88 24.91 -2.21
N GLU A 28 -27.01 24.24 -1.45
CA GLU A 28 -26.12 23.18 -1.94
C GLU A 28 -26.90 21.96 -2.42
N ARG A 29 -27.98 21.56 -1.75
CA ARG A 29 -28.81 20.39 -2.12
C ARG A 29 -29.59 20.57 -3.42
N VAL A 30 -29.97 21.77 -3.79
CA VAL A 30 -30.77 22.07 -5.00
C VAL A 30 -29.87 22.35 -6.22
N GLN A 31 -28.58 22.45 -6.01
CA GLN A 31 -27.64 22.73 -7.11
C GLN A 31 -27.58 21.56 -8.09
N LYS A 32 -27.77 21.82 -9.38
CA LYS A 32 -27.67 20.81 -10.44
C LYS A 32 -26.22 20.53 -10.80
N ILE A 33 -25.89 19.26 -10.93
CA ILE A 33 -24.59 18.81 -11.39
C ILE A 33 -24.45 19.16 -12.87
N ARG A 34 -23.40 19.92 -13.20
CA ARG A 34 -23.11 20.44 -14.55
C ARG A 34 -21.85 19.84 -15.16
N ASP A 35 -20.97 19.30 -14.30
CA ASP A 35 -19.71 18.71 -14.72
C ASP A 35 -19.30 17.59 -13.74
N PHE A 36 -18.48 16.67 -14.21
CA PHE A 36 -18.00 15.53 -13.45
C PHE A 36 -16.49 15.39 -13.63
N LYS A 37 -15.74 15.40 -12.54
CA LYS A 37 -14.27 15.30 -12.57
C LYS A 37 -13.78 14.18 -11.68
N ILE A 38 -13.00 13.29 -12.26
CA ILE A 38 -12.27 12.25 -11.52
C ILE A 38 -10.80 12.65 -11.48
N ARG A 39 -10.23 12.60 -10.30
CA ARG A 39 -8.81 12.86 -10.07
C ARG A 39 -8.19 11.72 -9.25
N VAL A 40 -7.18 11.08 -9.82
CA VAL A 40 -6.30 10.16 -9.11
C VAL A 40 -5.12 10.98 -8.59
N VAL A 41 -5.04 11.16 -7.26
CA VAL A 41 -4.14 12.15 -6.63
C VAL A 41 -2.68 11.75 -6.73
N ASP A 42 -2.38 10.45 -6.69
CA ASP A 42 -1.04 9.86 -6.66
C ASP A 42 -0.64 9.17 -7.99
N SER A 43 -1.23 9.61 -9.10
CA SER A 43 -1.02 9.01 -10.43
C SER A 43 0.40 9.15 -10.98
N SER A 44 1.25 10.00 -10.40
CA SER A 44 2.65 10.18 -10.82
C SER A 44 3.56 9.02 -10.42
N GLU A 45 3.26 8.35 -9.30
CA GLU A 45 4.06 7.25 -8.77
C GLU A 45 3.41 5.88 -8.98
N ASN A 46 2.08 5.82 -8.90
CA ASN A 46 1.29 4.61 -9.01
C ASN A 46 0.23 4.76 -10.11
N GLN A 47 0.32 3.92 -11.14
CA GLN A 47 -0.58 3.97 -12.29
C GLN A 47 -1.43 2.70 -12.39
N PHE A 48 -1.92 2.19 -11.27
CA PHE A 48 -2.78 1.00 -11.26
C PHE A 48 -4.18 1.28 -11.76
N ILE A 49 -4.71 2.48 -11.48
CA ILE A 49 -6.08 2.87 -11.78
C ILE A 49 -6.06 4.10 -12.67
N HIS A 50 -6.79 4.01 -13.77
CA HIS A 50 -7.09 5.15 -14.65
C HIS A 50 -8.52 5.66 -14.40
N THR A 51 -8.81 6.86 -14.87
CA THR A 51 -10.17 7.45 -14.77
C THR A 51 -11.25 6.53 -15.36
N SER A 52 -10.94 5.84 -16.47
CA SER A 52 -11.82 4.86 -17.11
C SER A 52 -12.20 3.70 -16.19
N ASP A 53 -11.23 3.22 -15.39
CA ASP A 53 -11.45 2.10 -14.48
C ASP A 53 -12.40 2.48 -13.35
N ILE A 54 -12.28 3.74 -12.87
CA ILE A 54 -13.17 4.28 -11.83
C ILE A 54 -14.60 4.37 -12.36
N MET A 55 -14.78 4.85 -13.58
CA MET A 55 -16.10 4.89 -14.23
C MET A 55 -16.70 3.49 -14.35
N GLN A 56 -15.90 2.53 -14.78
CA GLN A 56 -16.32 1.13 -14.87
C GLN A 56 -16.64 0.53 -13.50
N MET A 57 -15.83 0.79 -12.48
CA MET A 57 -16.08 0.33 -11.09
C MET A 57 -17.40 0.83 -10.52
N LEU A 58 -17.79 2.04 -10.89
CA LEU A 58 -19.03 2.66 -10.44
C LEU A 58 -20.22 2.28 -11.34
N HIS A 59 -20.01 1.56 -12.45
CA HIS A 59 -21.01 1.31 -13.50
C HIS A 59 -21.69 2.59 -13.97
N MET A 60 -20.92 3.65 -14.11
CA MET A 60 -21.42 4.99 -14.37
C MET A 60 -20.82 5.58 -15.63
N SER A 61 -21.58 6.44 -16.29
CA SER A 61 -21.12 7.33 -17.35
C SER A 61 -21.21 8.78 -16.87
N ASN A 62 -20.51 9.69 -17.55
CA ASN A 62 -20.62 11.12 -17.26
C ASN A 62 -22.08 11.61 -17.29
N GLU A 63 -22.91 11.01 -18.15
CA GLU A 63 -24.34 11.34 -18.27
C GLU A 63 -25.17 10.93 -17.07
N THR A 64 -24.69 10.00 -16.24
CA THR A 64 -25.42 9.46 -15.09
C THR A 64 -25.76 10.53 -14.06
N PHE A 65 -24.93 11.55 -13.91
CA PHE A 65 -25.07 12.61 -12.90
C PHE A 65 -25.52 13.95 -13.48
N MET A 66 -25.30 14.17 -14.78
CA MET A 66 -25.58 15.47 -15.43
C MET A 66 -27.03 15.86 -15.29
N GLY A 67 -27.24 17.09 -14.81
CA GLY A 67 -28.57 17.68 -14.63
C GLY A 67 -29.32 17.25 -13.37
N LYS A 68 -28.84 16.24 -12.62
CA LYS A 68 -29.44 15.86 -11.32
C LYS A 68 -29.11 16.89 -10.25
N GLU A 69 -30.00 17.03 -9.29
CA GLU A 69 -29.72 17.79 -8.07
C GLU A 69 -28.66 17.09 -7.22
N SER A 70 -27.74 17.83 -6.66
CA SER A 70 -26.67 17.25 -5.81
C SER A 70 -27.22 16.48 -4.63
N GLY A 71 -28.32 16.94 -4.04
CA GLY A 71 -29.03 16.26 -2.96
C GLY A 71 -29.72 14.95 -3.34
N ALA A 72 -29.92 14.70 -4.65
CA ALA A 72 -30.48 13.43 -5.16
C ALA A 72 -29.40 12.38 -5.47
N VAL A 73 -28.11 12.73 -5.37
CA VAL A 73 -26.99 11.83 -5.57
C VAL A 73 -26.46 11.39 -4.22
N ASP A 74 -26.44 10.09 -3.98
CA ASP A 74 -25.88 9.49 -2.75
C ASP A 74 -24.35 9.46 -2.84
N LEU A 75 -23.72 10.58 -2.44
CA LEU A 75 -22.26 10.74 -2.48
C LEU A 75 -21.57 9.77 -1.52
N GLU A 76 -22.16 9.50 -0.35
CA GLU A 76 -21.63 8.58 0.65
C GLU A 76 -21.63 7.14 0.12
N HIS A 77 -22.67 6.75 -0.60
CA HIS A 77 -22.70 5.42 -1.24
C HIS A 77 -21.61 5.28 -2.29
N ILE A 78 -21.36 6.28 -3.10
CA ILE A 78 -20.28 6.28 -4.12
C ILE A 78 -18.93 6.13 -3.41
N GLU A 79 -18.67 6.97 -2.40
CA GLU A 79 -17.43 6.94 -1.63
C GLU A 79 -17.19 5.58 -0.96
N THR A 80 -18.22 5.04 -0.30
CA THR A 80 -18.17 3.73 0.36
C THR A 80 -17.92 2.60 -0.64
N SER A 81 -18.55 2.67 -1.82
CA SER A 81 -18.37 1.67 -2.89
C SER A 81 -16.96 1.67 -3.45
N LEU A 82 -16.34 2.84 -3.56
CA LEU A 82 -14.93 2.99 -3.96
C LEU A 82 -13.99 2.46 -2.87
N LYS A 83 -14.19 2.83 -1.61
CA LYS A 83 -13.38 2.39 -0.46
C LYS A 83 -13.39 0.87 -0.25
N LYS A 84 -14.42 0.17 -0.70
CA LYS A 84 -14.46 -1.30 -0.69
C LYS A 84 -13.49 -1.95 -1.68
N ARG A 85 -12.94 -1.20 -2.64
CA ARG A 85 -11.97 -1.73 -3.59
C ARG A 85 -10.58 -1.84 -2.95
N GLN A 86 -10.00 -3.03 -2.99
CA GLN A 86 -8.73 -3.34 -2.29
C GLN A 86 -7.56 -2.46 -2.72
N ILE A 87 -7.60 -1.90 -3.93
CA ILE A 87 -6.55 -1.04 -4.49
C ILE A 87 -6.69 0.43 -4.04
N ILE A 88 -7.88 0.86 -3.59
CA ILE A 88 -8.15 2.23 -3.18
C ILE A 88 -7.77 2.40 -1.71
N ASP A 89 -6.99 3.44 -1.42
CA ASP A 89 -6.63 3.84 -0.05
C ASP A 89 -7.66 4.84 0.49
N LYS A 90 -7.91 5.90 -0.28
CA LYS A 90 -8.88 6.93 0.09
C LYS A 90 -9.74 7.29 -1.11
N ALA A 91 -10.97 7.64 -0.85
CA ALA A 91 -11.91 8.19 -1.81
C ALA A 91 -12.68 9.31 -1.14
N ASP A 92 -12.72 10.47 -1.78
CA ASP A 92 -13.49 11.63 -1.35
C ASP A 92 -14.40 12.04 -2.51
N VAL A 93 -15.71 12.17 -2.23
CA VAL A 93 -16.72 12.51 -3.22
C VAL A 93 -17.49 13.73 -2.75
N PHE A 94 -17.42 14.82 -3.51
CA PHE A 94 -18.05 16.09 -3.13
C PHE A 94 -18.48 16.92 -4.35
N VAL A 95 -19.40 17.85 -4.14
CA VAL A 95 -19.84 18.78 -5.18
C VAL A 95 -19.37 20.18 -4.83
N THR A 96 -18.75 20.86 -5.80
CA THR A 96 -18.33 22.27 -5.68
C THR A 96 -19.23 23.19 -6.48
N GLU A 97 -19.27 24.49 -6.14
CA GLU A 97 -19.85 25.49 -7.01
C GLU A 97 -18.97 25.69 -8.28
N PRO A 98 -19.55 25.76 -9.47
CA PRO A 98 -20.95 25.87 -9.85
C PRO A 98 -21.66 24.54 -10.20
N GLY A 99 -21.49 23.49 -9.41
CA GLY A 99 -22.14 22.20 -9.64
C GLY A 99 -21.21 21.17 -10.30
N VAL A 100 -19.94 21.14 -9.92
CA VAL A 100 -18.99 20.14 -10.37
C VAL A 100 -18.91 19.01 -9.35
N LEU A 101 -19.25 17.78 -9.75
CA LEU A 101 -19.04 16.59 -8.95
C LEU A 101 -17.58 16.14 -9.06
N HIS A 102 -16.89 16.12 -7.95
CA HIS A 102 -15.52 15.66 -7.84
C HIS A 102 -15.48 14.28 -7.20
N VAL A 103 -14.69 13.39 -7.80
CA VAL A 103 -14.31 12.09 -7.25
C VAL A 103 -12.78 12.07 -7.16
N GLU A 104 -12.25 12.24 -5.96
CA GLU A 104 -10.82 12.21 -5.71
C GLU A 104 -10.43 10.89 -5.06
N ILE A 105 -9.43 10.23 -5.61
CA ILE A 105 -9.00 8.90 -5.19
C ILE A 105 -7.51 8.90 -4.98
N SER A 106 -7.06 8.29 -3.88
CA SER A 106 -5.68 7.83 -3.71
C SER A 106 -5.62 6.31 -3.74
N GLN A 107 -4.55 5.79 -4.33
CA GLN A 107 -4.29 4.37 -4.45
C GLN A 107 -3.40 3.89 -3.31
N LYS A 108 -3.52 2.63 -2.92
CA LYS A 108 -2.56 2.01 -2.01
C LYS A 108 -1.19 1.92 -2.69
N THR A 109 -0.14 2.16 -1.93
CA THR A 109 1.23 2.12 -2.43
C THR A 109 1.89 0.79 -2.05
N PRO A 110 2.08 -0.14 -3.01
CA PRO A 110 2.76 -1.38 -2.74
C PRO A 110 4.25 -1.15 -2.48
N PHE A 111 4.86 -2.01 -1.66
CA PHE A 111 6.30 -1.99 -1.41
C PHE A 111 6.97 -3.36 -1.61
N VAL A 112 6.19 -4.45 -1.68
CA VAL A 112 6.66 -5.78 -2.06
C VAL A 112 5.64 -6.48 -2.94
N ARG A 113 6.12 -7.16 -3.99
CA ARG A 113 5.33 -8.05 -4.83
C ARG A 113 5.57 -9.47 -4.41
N VAL A 114 4.51 -10.21 -4.12
CA VAL A 114 4.59 -11.59 -3.67
C VAL A 114 4.06 -12.53 -4.75
N PHE A 115 4.79 -13.61 -4.99
CA PHE A 115 4.31 -14.77 -5.73
C PHE A 115 4.32 -15.98 -4.81
N ASN A 116 3.15 -16.50 -4.48
CA ASN A 116 3.05 -17.66 -3.63
C ASN A 116 3.39 -18.95 -4.40
N ARG A 117 3.56 -20.05 -3.66
CA ARG A 117 3.89 -21.37 -4.26
C ARG A 117 2.81 -21.94 -5.18
N TYR A 118 1.61 -21.35 -5.19
CA TYR A 118 0.50 -21.74 -6.05
C TYR A 118 0.44 -20.92 -7.36
N GLY A 119 1.43 -20.07 -7.61
CA GLY A 119 1.50 -19.20 -8.78
C GLY A 119 0.60 -17.95 -8.70
N GLN A 120 -0.02 -17.69 -7.55
CA GLN A 120 -0.82 -16.47 -7.35
C GLN A 120 0.09 -15.30 -7.01
N GLY A 121 -0.15 -14.15 -7.66
CA GLY A 121 0.57 -12.91 -7.40
C GLY A 121 -0.29 -11.87 -6.72
N TYR A 122 0.32 -11.11 -5.80
CA TYR A 122 -0.30 -9.96 -5.13
C TYR A 122 0.77 -9.01 -4.62
N TYR A 123 0.37 -7.85 -4.14
CA TYR A 123 1.25 -6.89 -3.49
C TYR A 123 0.91 -6.76 -2.00
N LEU A 124 1.88 -6.28 -1.23
CA LEU A 124 1.69 -5.78 0.13
C LEU A 124 2.00 -4.29 0.17
N ASP A 125 1.20 -3.53 0.92
CA ASP A 125 1.52 -2.16 1.30
C ASP A 125 2.18 -2.10 2.70
N LYS A 126 2.70 -0.93 3.05
CA LYS A 126 3.34 -0.72 4.36
C LYS A 126 2.37 -0.81 5.54
N ALA A 127 1.08 -0.70 5.31
CA ALA A 127 0.06 -0.88 6.34
C ALA A 127 -0.32 -2.36 6.54
N GLY A 128 0.32 -3.29 5.80
CA GLY A 128 0.06 -4.72 5.88
C GLY A 128 -1.14 -5.20 5.06
N ASN A 129 -1.71 -4.35 4.22
CA ASN A 129 -2.82 -4.74 3.37
C ASN A 129 -2.33 -5.55 2.17
N ILE A 130 -3.08 -6.58 1.82
CA ILE A 130 -2.90 -7.33 0.57
C ILE A 130 -3.64 -6.60 -0.54
N ILE A 131 -2.92 -6.31 -1.64
CA ILE A 131 -3.42 -5.66 -2.83
C ILE A 131 -3.35 -6.66 -3.98
N PRO A 132 -4.46 -6.99 -4.68
CA PRO A 132 -4.42 -7.87 -5.83
C PRO A 132 -3.61 -7.25 -6.98
N LEU A 133 -3.12 -8.08 -7.90
CA LEU A 133 -2.59 -7.59 -9.16
C LEU A 133 -3.72 -6.90 -9.93
N TYR A 134 -3.49 -5.65 -10.34
CA TYR A 134 -4.48 -4.84 -11.03
C TYR A 134 -3.88 -4.21 -12.29
N GLY A 135 -4.61 -4.37 -13.41
CA GLY A 135 -4.17 -3.79 -14.68
C GLY A 135 -2.84 -4.33 -15.22
N SER A 136 -2.23 -3.58 -16.11
CA SER A 136 -0.94 -3.89 -16.75
C SER A 136 0.26 -3.24 -16.07
N PHE A 137 0.02 -2.33 -15.10
CA PHE A 137 1.09 -1.62 -14.40
C PHE A 137 1.78 -2.52 -13.38
N SER A 138 3.09 -2.50 -13.37
CA SER A 138 3.93 -3.22 -12.41
C SER A 138 4.92 -2.25 -11.77
N PRO A 139 4.70 -1.84 -10.51
CA PRO A 139 5.62 -0.95 -9.82
C PRO A 139 6.96 -1.63 -9.59
N PHE A 140 8.00 -0.82 -9.53
CA PHE A 140 9.35 -1.28 -9.25
C PHE A 140 9.54 -1.46 -7.74
N VAL A 141 9.19 -2.65 -7.25
CA VAL A 141 9.25 -3.04 -5.85
C VAL A 141 10.02 -4.35 -5.71
N ILE A 142 10.50 -4.65 -4.49
CA ILE A 142 11.15 -5.92 -4.20
C ILE A 142 10.19 -7.09 -4.46
N VAL A 143 10.69 -8.18 -5.02
CA VAL A 143 9.89 -9.37 -5.31
C VAL A 143 10.15 -10.44 -4.25
N ALA A 144 9.10 -11.05 -3.72
CA ALA A 144 9.19 -12.19 -2.82
C ALA A 144 8.52 -13.41 -3.46
N ASN A 145 9.20 -14.55 -3.47
CA ASN A 145 8.66 -15.80 -4.02
C ASN A 145 9.21 -17.04 -3.31
N GLY A 146 8.85 -18.22 -3.81
CA GLY A 146 9.28 -19.51 -3.27
C GLY A 146 8.21 -20.17 -2.39
N TYR A 147 8.58 -20.69 -1.23
CA TYR A 147 7.71 -21.45 -0.34
C TYR A 147 6.81 -20.55 0.52
N ILE A 148 6.12 -19.62 -0.12
CA ILE A 148 5.14 -18.74 0.48
C ILE A 148 3.75 -19.38 0.25
N ALA A 149 3.10 -19.83 1.32
CA ALA A 149 1.94 -20.73 1.23
C ALA A 149 0.59 -20.07 1.57
N GLU A 150 0.55 -18.72 1.70
CA GLU A 150 -0.69 -18.05 2.03
C GLU A 150 -1.72 -18.16 0.91
N PRO A 151 -2.96 -18.54 1.24
CA PRO A 151 -4.04 -18.47 0.29
C PRO A 151 -4.40 -17.02 0.05
N PHE A 152 -4.18 -16.55 -1.17
CA PHE A 152 -4.72 -15.27 -1.61
C PHE A 152 -6.15 -15.45 -2.11
N THR A 153 -7.10 -14.76 -1.48
CA THR A 153 -8.49 -14.74 -1.93
C THR A 153 -8.84 -13.33 -2.40
N VAL A 154 -9.13 -13.19 -3.69
CA VAL A 154 -9.63 -11.93 -4.26
C VAL A 154 -10.94 -11.56 -3.57
N GLY A 155 -11.08 -10.29 -3.17
CA GLY A 155 -12.30 -9.77 -2.55
C GLY A 155 -12.34 -9.86 -1.02
N LYS A 156 -11.39 -10.51 -0.36
CA LYS A 156 -11.22 -10.41 1.09
C LYS A 156 -10.13 -9.40 1.41
N THR A 157 -10.50 -8.35 2.11
CA THR A 157 -9.52 -7.43 2.69
C THR A 157 -8.84 -8.16 3.85
N LEU A 158 -7.61 -8.60 3.64
CA LEU A 158 -6.78 -9.21 4.67
C LEU A 158 -5.64 -8.25 4.97
N ASN A 159 -5.51 -7.91 6.26
CA ASN A 159 -4.35 -7.20 6.76
C ASN A 159 -3.48 -8.17 7.57
N ILE A 160 -2.24 -8.37 7.12
CA ILE A 160 -1.31 -9.33 7.74
C ILE A 160 -0.85 -8.93 9.14
N LEU A 161 -0.95 -7.64 9.49
CA LEU A 161 -0.59 -7.12 10.81
C LEU A 161 -1.72 -7.31 11.83
N GLU A 162 -2.97 -7.47 11.38
CA GLU A 162 -4.13 -7.71 12.23
C GLU A 162 -4.34 -9.18 12.55
N VAL A 163 -3.73 -10.08 11.77
CA VAL A 163 -3.83 -11.52 12.00
C VAL A 163 -3.04 -11.85 13.26
N LYS A 164 -3.74 -12.26 14.31
CA LYS A 164 -3.10 -12.75 15.54
C LYS A 164 -2.22 -13.96 15.19
N HIS A 165 -0.97 -13.91 15.59
CA HIS A 165 -0.04 -15.03 15.47
C HIS A 165 -0.53 -16.21 16.34
N ASP A 166 -1.40 -17.02 15.78
CA ASP A 166 -1.78 -18.28 16.37
C ASP A 166 -0.83 -19.36 15.82
N SER A 167 -0.31 -20.20 16.71
CA SER A 167 0.68 -21.25 16.44
C SER A 167 0.24 -22.28 15.38
N LEU A 168 -1.01 -22.25 14.95
CA LEU A 168 -1.61 -23.19 14.00
C LEU A 168 -1.43 -22.78 12.52
N THR A 169 -1.04 -21.56 12.21
CA THR A 169 -0.96 -21.06 10.82
C THR A 169 0.47 -20.69 10.42
N ARG A 170 1.29 -21.69 10.17
CA ARG A 170 2.70 -21.52 9.72
C ARG A 170 2.82 -20.70 8.44
N SER A 171 1.83 -20.76 7.56
CA SER A 171 1.76 -19.98 6.34
C SER A 171 1.69 -18.46 6.62
N LEU A 172 0.91 -18.05 7.62
CA LEU A 172 0.79 -16.63 7.99
C LEU A 172 2.08 -16.07 8.61
N HIS A 173 2.92 -16.93 9.19
CA HIS A 173 4.24 -16.51 9.67
C HIS A 173 5.18 -16.18 8.51
N THR A 174 5.13 -16.95 7.41
CA THR A 174 6.03 -16.72 6.27
C THR A 174 5.78 -15.37 5.62
N ILE A 175 4.52 -14.98 5.40
CA ILE A 175 4.22 -13.68 4.80
C ILE A 175 4.56 -12.53 5.75
N TYR A 176 4.40 -12.72 7.06
CA TYR A 176 4.80 -11.74 8.06
C TYR A 176 6.32 -11.54 8.07
N ASP A 177 7.09 -12.63 7.97
CA ASP A 177 8.54 -12.59 7.85
C ASP A 177 8.99 -11.91 6.54
N VAL A 178 8.31 -12.19 5.42
CA VAL A 178 8.50 -11.46 4.16
C VAL A 178 8.26 -9.96 4.36
N TYR A 179 7.15 -9.59 4.99
CA TYR A 179 6.83 -8.19 5.28
C TYR A 179 7.90 -7.53 6.15
N LYS A 180 8.30 -8.19 7.24
CA LYS A 180 9.34 -7.69 8.17
C LYS A 180 10.66 -7.47 7.45
N LEU A 181 11.10 -8.46 6.67
CA LEU A 181 12.36 -8.40 5.93
C LEU A 181 12.31 -7.33 4.82
N ALA A 182 11.23 -7.29 4.03
CA ALA A 182 11.05 -6.27 3.00
C ALA A 182 10.97 -4.85 3.60
N SER A 183 10.31 -4.69 4.75
CA SER A 183 10.28 -3.40 5.47
C SER A 183 11.65 -2.97 5.92
N PHE A 184 12.46 -3.89 6.44
CA PHE A 184 13.84 -3.64 6.84
C PHE A 184 14.69 -3.20 5.64
N ILE A 185 14.65 -3.96 4.54
CA ILE A 185 15.42 -3.68 3.33
C ILE A 185 15.01 -2.34 2.71
N THR A 186 13.71 -2.07 2.59
CA THR A 186 13.21 -0.83 1.97
C THR A 186 13.34 0.39 2.87
N GLY A 187 13.55 0.20 4.16
CA GLY A 187 13.81 1.25 5.15
C GLY A 187 15.22 1.84 5.05
N ASP A 188 16.19 1.10 4.51
CA ASP A 188 17.57 1.55 4.28
C ASP A 188 17.78 1.80 2.77
N SER A 189 18.17 3.03 2.40
CA SER A 189 18.35 3.43 0.99
C SER A 189 19.44 2.61 0.28
N PHE A 190 20.49 2.19 0.99
CA PHE A 190 21.53 1.32 0.45
C PHE A 190 20.96 -0.05 0.11
N TRP A 191 20.29 -0.71 1.05
CA TRP A 191 19.75 -2.05 0.84
C TRP A 191 18.60 -2.07 -0.16
N LYS A 192 17.75 -1.05 -0.16
CA LYS A 192 16.69 -0.87 -1.17
C LYS A 192 17.27 -0.86 -2.59
N SER A 193 18.47 -0.31 -2.78
CA SER A 193 19.14 -0.28 -4.09
C SER A 193 19.86 -1.58 -4.43
N GLN A 194 20.24 -2.38 -3.43
CA GLN A 194 21.07 -3.58 -3.63
C GLN A 194 20.25 -4.86 -3.78
N ILE A 195 19.13 -5.00 -3.07
CA ILE A 195 18.34 -6.23 -3.03
C ILE A 195 17.16 -6.12 -3.99
N GLU A 196 17.02 -7.12 -4.87
CA GLU A 196 15.95 -7.20 -5.86
C GLU A 196 14.89 -8.21 -5.49
N GLN A 197 15.29 -9.33 -4.87
CA GLN A 197 14.37 -10.44 -4.61
C GLN A 197 14.63 -11.08 -3.26
N ILE A 198 13.55 -11.51 -2.62
CA ILE A 198 13.51 -12.37 -1.44
C ILE A 198 13.00 -13.74 -1.89
N TYR A 199 13.78 -14.79 -1.67
CA TYR A 199 13.36 -16.15 -1.95
C TYR A 199 13.20 -16.93 -0.65
N VAL A 200 12.08 -17.66 -0.52
CA VAL A 200 11.84 -18.55 0.62
C VAL A 200 12.01 -19.98 0.17
N ASN A 201 12.97 -20.70 0.73
CA ASN A 201 13.22 -22.10 0.34
C ASN A 201 12.28 -23.08 1.08
N SER A 202 12.37 -24.36 0.75
CA SER A 202 11.52 -25.43 1.34
C SER A 202 11.67 -25.62 2.84
N ASN A 203 12.78 -25.16 3.42
CA ASN A 203 13.02 -25.18 4.88
C ASN A 203 12.52 -23.92 5.58
N TYR A 204 11.84 -23.02 4.84
CA TYR A 204 11.44 -21.70 5.30
C TYR A 204 12.62 -20.83 5.76
N ASP A 205 13.77 -21.01 5.13
CA ASP A 205 14.90 -20.08 5.23
C ASP A 205 14.81 -19.06 4.11
N PHE A 206 15.26 -17.86 4.40
CA PHE A 206 15.25 -16.74 3.48
C PHE A 206 16.58 -16.59 2.77
N GLU A 207 16.51 -16.36 1.48
CA GLU A 207 17.62 -16.07 0.60
C GLU A 207 17.36 -14.74 -0.11
N LEU A 208 18.41 -13.93 -0.28
CA LEU A 208 18.30 -12.64 -0.96
C LEU A 208 19.08 -12.68 -2.25
N ILE A 209 18.47 -12.15 -3.30
CA ILE A 209 19.10 -12.01 -4.62
C ILE A 209 19.48 -10.55 -4.81
N PRO A 210 20.76 -10.21 -4.87
CA PRO A 210 21.21 -8.85 -5.09
C PRO A 210 21.12 -8.48 -6.58
N ARG A 211 21.10 -7.18 -6.87
CA ARG A 211 21.17 -6.63 -8.23
C ARG A 211 22.54 -6.71 -8.84
N VAL A 212 23.56 -6.70 -8.00
CA VAL A 212 24.98 -6.69 -8.41
C VAL A 212 25.68 -7.92 -7.89
N GLY A 213 26.39 -8.60 -8.76
CA GLY A 213 27.08 -9.85 -8.47
C GLY A 213 26.22 -11.08 -8.78
N SER A 214 26.89 -12.25 -8.83
CA SER A 214 26.25 -13.54 -9.15
C SER A 214 25.95 -14.39 -7.90
N HIS A 215 26.17 -13.84 -6.71
CA HIS A 215 26.03 -14.56 -5.45
C HIS A 215 24.60 -14.51 -4.91
N VAL A 216 24.24 -15.56 -4.18
CA VAL A 216 23.02 -15.61 -3.37
C VAL A 216 23.38 -15.33 -1.91
N ILE A 217 22.59 -14.53 -1.22
CA ILE A 217 22.77 -14.25 0.21
C ILE A 217 21.83 -15.16 1.00
N GLU A 218 22.39 -16.15 1.70
CA GLU A 218 21.65 -17.03 2.59
C GLU A 218 21.45 -16.35 3.94
N LEU A 219 20.29 -15.69 4.14
CA LEU A 219 19.95 -15.00 5.37
C LEU A 219 19.59 -15.96 6.52
N GLY A 220 18.92 -17.09 6.19
CA GLY A 220 18.33 -17.99 7.16
C GLY A 220 17.01 -17.46 7.71
N LYS A 221 16.84 -17.42 9.04
CA LYS A 221 15.63 -16.88 9.67
C LYS A 221 15.66 -15.34 9.75
N VAL A 222 14.47 -14.74 9.79
CA VAL A 222 14.27 -13.28 9.86
C VAL A 222 14.40 -12.81 11.30
N GLU A 223 15.60 -12.93 11.82
CA GLU A 223 16.03 -12.56 13.16
C GLU A 223 17.41 -11.91 13.10
N ASP A 224 17.75 -11.07 14.07
CA ASP A 224 19.04 -10.35 14.19
C ASP A 224 19.41 -9.60 12.89
N LEU A 225 18.39 -8.97 12.25
CA LEU A 225 18.56 -8.34 10.93
C LEU A 225 19.62 -7.25 10.95
N GLU A 226 19.64 -6.42 12.00
CA GLU A 226 20.59 -5.32 12.15
C GLU A 226 22.03 -5.84 12.08
N GLU A 227 22.35 -6.87 12.86
CA GLU A 227 23.69 -7.48 12.91
C GLU A 227 24.06 -8.13 11.55
N LYS A 228 23.14 -8.92 11.00
CA LYS A 228 23.35 -9.61 9.72
C LYS A 228 23.63 -8.62 8.58
N PHE A 229 22.81 -7.59 8.47
CA PHE A 229 22.93 -6.60 7.40
C PHE A 229 24.12 -5.64 7.62
N GLU A 230 24.52 -5.36 8.86
CA GLU A 230 25.73 -4.60 9.13
C GLU A 230 26.98 -5.39 8.70
N ASN A 231 27.08 -6.66 9.07
CA ASN A 231 28.17 -7.53 8.65
C ASN A 231 28.24 -7.67 7.11
N LEU A 232 27.09 -7.82 6.46
CA LEU A 232 27.00 -7.84 5.02
C LEU A 232 27.45 -6.52 4.39
N LYS A 233 27.07 -5.37 4.97
CA LYS A 233 27.45 -4.03 4.50
C LYS A 233 28.97 -3.83 4.54
N ILE A 234 29.61 -4.31 5.59
CA ILE A 234 31.08 -4.29 5.70
C ILE A 234 31.71 -5.10 4.57
N LEU A 235 31.19 -6.29 4.27
CA LEU A 235 31.66 -7.12 3.16
C LEU A 235 31.48 -6.39 1.81
N TYR A 236 30.32 -5.78 1.58
CA TYR A 236 30.02 -5.04 0.33
C TYR A 236 30.94 -3.84 0.14
N LEU A 237 31.10 -3.03 1.18
CA LEU A 237 31.87 -1.78 1.07
C LEU A 237 33.39 -1.97 1.13
N ARG A 238 33.87 -2.99 1.88
CA ARG A 238 35.31 -3.17 2.12
C ARG A 238 35.85 -4.45 1.49
N GLY A 239 35.07 -5.52 1.46
CA GLY A 239 35.49 -6.81 0.95
C GLY A 239 35.49 -6.85 -0.57
N PHE A 240 34.35 -6.66 -1.21
CA PHE A 240 34.19 -6.83 -2.65
C PHE A 240 34.98 -5.84 -3.50
N ASN A 241 35.22 -4.65 -3.00
CA ASN A 241 36.10 -3.67 -3.68
C ASN A 241 37.57 -4.17 -3.82
N ARG A 242 38.01 -5.08 -2.93
CA ARG A 242 39.36 -5.64 -2.96
C ARG A 242 39.41 -7.00 -3.62
N ILE A 243 38.38 -7.82 -3.43
CA ILE A 243 38.38 -9.24 -3.81
C ILE A 243 37.72 -9.44 -5.19
N GLY A 244 36.75 -8.57 -5.55
CA GLY A 244 35.90 -8.65 -6.73
C GLY A 244 34.54 -9.28 -6.41
N TRP A 245 33.51 -8.87 -7.16
CA TRP A 245 32.10 -9.22 -6.95
C TRP A 245 31.72 -10.64 -7.42
N ASN A 246 32.42 -11.19 -8.38
CA ASN A 246 32.04 -12.42 -9.06
C ASN A 246 32.89 -13.64 -8.64
N LYS A 247 33.41 -13.62 -7.42
CA LYS A 247 34.24 -14.73 -6.89
C LYS A 247 33.49 -15.71 -6.02
N TYR A 248 32.31 -15.32 -5.59
CA TYR A 248 31.50 -16.12 -4.66
C TYR A 248 30.15 -16.43 -5.29
N GLU A 249 29.68 -17.65 -5.08
CA GLU A 249 28.33 -18.07 -5.44
C GLU A 249 27.32 -17.87 -4.30
N LYS A 250 27.82 -17.94 -3.03
CA LYS A 250 26.99 -17.84 -1.83
C LYS A 250 27.67 -17.03 -0.73
N ILE A 251 26.84 -16.28 -0.01
CA ILE A 251 27.21 -15.53 1.19
C ILE A 251 26.23 -15.93 2.29
N SER A 252 26.68 -16.68 3.28
CA SER A 252 25.82 -17.14 4.36
C SER A 252 25.94 -16.22 5.60
N LEU A 253 24.80 -15.73 6.06
CA LEU A 253 24.62 -14.93 7.27
C LEU A 253 23.95 -15.74 8.38
N LYS A 254 23.89 -17.05 8.26
CA LYS A 254 23.24 -17.95 9.22
C LYS A 254 24.02 -18.10 10.52
N TYR A 255 25.29 -17.75 10.51
CA TYR A 255 26.20 -17.95 11.65
C TYR A 255 26.42 -16.64 12.38
N LYS A 256 26.24 -16.67 13.70
CA LYS A 256 26.41 -15.50 14.54
C LYS A 256 27.84 -14.94 14.43
N ASN A 257 27.97 -13.62 14.28
CA ASN A 257 29.24 -12.89 14.16
C ASN A 257 30.14 -13.36 12.99
N GLN A 258 29.60 -14.05 11.99
CA GLN A 258 30.39 -14.56 10.86
C GLN A 258 29.65 -14.36 9.54
N VAL A 259 30.42 -14.07 8.51
CA VAL A 259 29.96 -14.12 7.13
C VAL A 259 30.77 -15.19 6.41
N VAL A 260 30.10 -16.27 6.01
CA VAL A 260 30.76 -17.39 5.31
C VAL A 260 30.50 -17.27 3.83
N CYS A 261 31.59 -17.22 3.04
CA CYS A 261 31.51 -17.07 1.59
C CYS A 261 31.97 -18.36 0.89
N THR A 262 31.14 -18.92 0.01
CA THR A 262 31.47 -20.06 -0.85
C THR A 262 31.96 -19.56 -2.20
N LYS A 263 33.14 -19.97 -2.61
CA LYS A 263 33.73 -19.59 -3.91
C LYS A 263 33.03 -20.33 -5.05
N ILE A 264 32.94 -19.68 -6.20
CA ILE A 264 32.60 -20.33 -7.46
C ILE A 264 33.67 -21.35 -7.79
N GLN A 265 33.27 -22.56 -8.14
CA GLN A 265 34.18 -23.65 -8.59
C GLN A 265 34.65 -23.43 -10.02
#